data_5cc4b09bdcaa900ed130bd7c720d62eb
#
_entry.id   5cc4b09bdcaa900ed130bd7c720d62eb
#
_cell.length_a   1.000
_cell.length_b   1.000
_cell.length_c   1.000
_cell.angle_alpha   90.00
_cell.angle_beta   90.00
_cell.angle_gamma   90.00
#
_symmetry.space_group_name_H-M   'P 1'
#
loop_
_entity.id
_entity.type
_entity.pdbx_description
1 polymer ?
#
loop_
_entity_poly.entity_id
_entity_poly.type
_entity_poly.pdbx_seq_one_letter_code
_entity_poly.pdbx_strand_id
1 'polypeptide(L)'
;MAFRFSLAAVLVVRENALKREEQALKTIQLEIAGIARQVEELNTNIASSHNARELALQHPIAAAQLHSFQQRVQALVEAKKTLVHRLQILELDRERQMKVYQAAHRDLETIVEMFNEQREAHDREHDRNEQKHLDDIFVARRQRN
;
A
#
# COMPACT_ATOMS: atom_id res chain seq x y z
N MET A 1 18.57 18.82 -30.47
CA MET A 1 18.66 17.40 -30.06
C MET A 1 17.51 17.08 -29.10
N ALA A 2 16.92 15.90 -29.24
CA ALA A 2 15.91 15.47 -28.28
C ALA A 2 16.53 15.21 -26.90
N PHE A 3 15.79 15.53 -25.84
CA PHE A 3 16.19 15.23 -24.49
C PHE A 3 16.25 13.73 -24.23
N ARG A 4 17.32 13.26 -23.65
CA ARG A 4 17.47 11.88 -23.20
C ARG A 4 17.89 11.87 -21.73
N PHE A 5 17.11 11.18 -20.91
CA PHE A 5 17.43 10.99 -19.51
C PHE A 5 18.42 9.83 -19.34
N SER A 6 19.61 10.13 -18.78
CA SER A 6 20.69 9.14 -18.60
C SER A 6 20.31 7.97 -17.69
N LEU A 7 19.35 8.19 -16.77
CA LEU A 7 18.87 7.19 -15.81
C LEU A 7 17.47 6.66 -16.15
N ALA A 8 17.07 6.70 -17.44
CA ALA A 8 15.73 6.24 -17.86
C ALA A 8 15.46 4.78 -17.48
N ALA A 9 16.46 3.91 -17.61
CA ALA A 9 16.35 2.51 -17.19
C ALA A 9 16.17 2.38 -15.67
N VAL A 10 16.87 3.20 -14.89
CA VAL A 10 16.73 3.25 -13.42
C VAL A 10 15.34 3.74 -13.03
N LEU A 11 14.80 4.74 -13.74
CA LEU A 11 13.44 5.23 -13.52
C LEU A 11 12.41 4.11 -13.66
N VAL A 12 12.49 3.34 -14.73
CA VAL A 12 11.59 2.19 -14.98
C VAL A 12 11.72 1.14 -13.87
N VAL A 13 12.93 0.81 -13.45
CA VAL A 13 13.19 -0.13 -12.36
C VAL A 13 12.57 0.37 -11.04
N ARG A 14 12.72 1.66 -10.73
CA ARG A 14 12.16 2.25 -9.51
C ARG A 14 10.62 2.34 -9.54
N GLU A 15 10.04 2.65 -10.70
CA GLU A 15 8.58 2.62 -10.88
C GLU A 15 8.02 1.22 -10.67
N ASN A 16 8.66 0.20 -11.24
CA ASN A 16 8.25 -1.20 -11.07
C ASN A 16 8.43 -1.68 -9.64
N ALA A 17 9.50 -1.27 -8.96
CA ALA A 17 9.73 -1.56 -7.55
C ALA A 17 8.60 -0.97 -6.68
N LEU A 18 8.22 0.29 -6.92
CA LEU A 18 7.13 0.95 -6.20
C LEU A 18 5.80 0.22 -6.39
N LYS A 19 5.46 -0.13 -7.63
CA LYS A 19 4.23 -0.89 -7.94
C LYS A 19 4.19 -2.24 -7.24
N ARG A 20 5.32 -2.93 -7.18
CA ARG A 20 5.43 -4.22 -6.49
C ARG A 20 5.20 -4.08 -4.99
N GLU A 21 5.80 -3.07 -4.36
CA GLU A 21 5.65 -2.82 -2.93
C GLU A 21 4.25 -2.31 -2.58
N GLU A 22 3.65 -1.51 -3.44
CA GLU A 22 2.25 -1.09 -3.34
C GLU A 22 1.29 -2.28 -3.41
N GLN A 23 1.52 -3.21 -4.34
CA GLN A 23 0.71 -4.41 -4.49
C GLN A 23 0.85 -5.34 -3.27
N ALA A 24 2.06 -5.49 -2.73
CA ALA A 24 2.31 -6.26 -1.52
C ALA A 24 1.57 -5.67 -0.31
N LEU A 25 1.61 -4.35 -0.14
CA LEU A 25 0.87 -3.65 0.91
C LEU A 25 -0.64 -3.84 0.76
N LYS A 26 -1.16 -3.71 -0.44
CA LYS A 26 -2.58 -3.91 -0.75
C LYS A 26 -3.05 -5.33 -0.42
N THR A 27 -2.24 -6.34 -0.74
CA THR A 27 -2.52 -7.74 -0.41
C THR A 27 -2.65 -7.94 1.09
N ILE A 28 -1.72 -7.39 1.88
CA ILE A 28 -1.76 -7.45 3.35
C ILE A 28 -3.02 -6.75 3.89
N GLN A 29 -3.35 -5.56 3.38
CA GLN A 29 -4.54 -4.80 3.80
C GLN A 29 -5.84 -5.56 3.52
N LEU A 30 -5.94 -6.24 2.36
CA LEU A 30 -7.11 -7.07 2.03
C LEU A 30 -7.23 -8.28 2.94
N GLU A 31 -6.12 -8.92 3.30
CA GLU A 31 -6.09 -10.04 4.23
C GLU A 31 -6.53 -9.59 5.63
N ILE A 32 -6.03 -8.45 6.12
CA ILE A 32 -6.45 -7.84 7.39
C ILE A 32 -7.97 -7.59 7.40
N ALA A 33 -8.50 -6.98 6.35
CA ALA A 33 -9.94 -6.69 6.25
C ALA A 33 -10.78 -7.98 6.25
N GLY A 34 -10.32 -9.03 5.58
CA GLY A 34 -10.97 -10.33 5.56
C GLY A 34 -11.02 -10.97 6.94
N ILE A 35 -9.91 -10.98 7.65
CA ILE A 35 -9.82 -11.54 9.01
C ILE A 35 -10.64 -10.72 10.00
N ALA A 36 -10.60 -9.38 9.90
CA ALA A 36 -11.42 -8.52 10.74
C ALA A 36 -12.91 -8.82 10.60
N ARG A 37 -13.39 -9.08 9.39
CA ARG A 37 -14.78 -9.52 9.16
C ARG A 37 -15.08 -10.86 9.80
N GLN A 38 -14.17 -11.83 9.71
CA GLN A 38 -14.32 -13.14 10.35
C GLN A 38 -14.39 -13.01 11.87
N VAL A 39 -13.60 -12.12 12.48
CA VAL A 39 -13.67 -11.84 13.92
C VAL A 39 -15.03 -11.26 14.29
N GLU A 40 -15.56 -10.32 13.50
CA GLU A 40 -16.90 -9.78 13.74
C GLU A 40 -18.00 -10.83 13.61
N GLU A 41 -17.92 -11.73 12.64
CA GLU A 41 -18.84 -12.88 12.51
C GLU A 41 -18.78 -13.80 13.71
N LEU A 42 -17.58 -14.09 14.23
CA LEU A 42 -17.41 -14.89 15.45
C LEU A 42 -17.98 -14.17 16.67
N ASN A 43 -17.79 -12.87 16.80
CA ASN A 43 -18.41 -12.08 17.87
C ASN A 43 -19.94 -12.18 17.83
N THR A 44 -20.53 -12.07 16.64
CA THR A 44 -21.97 -12.23 16.43
C THR A 44 -22.42 -13.63 16.82
N ASN A 45 -21.69 -14.66 16.41
CA ASN A 45 -22.02 -16.05 16.72
C ASN A 45 -21.90 -16.35 18.22
N ILE A 46 -20.90 -15.78 18.90
CA ILE A 46 -20.73 -15.89 20.35
C ILE A 46 -21.93 -15.23 21.05
N ALA A 47 -22.33 -14.03 20.66
CA ALA A 47 -23.49 -13.34 21.21
C ALA A 47 -24.80 -14.14 20.98
N SER A 48 -24.98 -14.68 19.77
CA SER A 48 -26.13 -15.53 19.45
C SER A 48 -26.15 -16.79 20.30
N SER A 49 -25.03 -17.43 20.55
CA SER A 49 -24.91 -18.63 21.40
C SER A 49 -25.23 -18.32 22.85
N HIS A 50 -24.77 -17.17 23.36
CA HIS A 50 -25.15 -16.72 24.71
C HIS A 50 -26.66 -16.45 24.82
N ASN A 51 -27.25 -15.79 23.84
CA ASN A 51 -28.71 -15.54 23.82
C ASN A 51 -29.50 -16.83 23.74
N ALA A 52 -29.09 -17.78 22.93
CA ALA A 52 -29.73 -19.10 22.84
C ALA A 52 -29.64 -19.85 24.19
N ARG A 53 -28.53 -19.77 24.88
CA ARG A 53 -28.36 -20.35 26.21
C ARG A 53 -29.29 -19.69 27.23
N GLU A 54 -29.37 -18.37 27.26
CA GLU A 54 -30.26 -17.62 28.15
C GLU A 54 -31.72 -17.99 27.94
N LEU A 55 -32.16 -18.10 26.68
CA LEU A 55 -33.51 -18.54 26.34
C LEU A 55 -33.79 -19.99 26.78
N ALA A 56 -32.81 -20.89 26.58
CA ALA A 56 -32.94 -22.29 27.00
C ALA A 56 -32.99 -22.43 28.51
N LEU A 57 -32.31 -21.58 29.29
CA LEU A 57 -32.30 -21.58 30.76
C LEU A 57 -33.61 -21.06 31.38
N GLN A 58 -34.51 -20.47 30.60
CA GLN A 58 -35.88 -20.12 31.07
C GLN A 58 -36.74 -21.36 31.38
N HIS A 59 -36.34 -22.52 30.87
CA HIS A 59 -36.95 -23.81 31.12
C HIS A 59 -35.94 -24.78 31.72
N PRO A 60 -36.37 -25.83 32.47
CA PRO A 60 -35.44 -26.87 32.90
C PRO A 60 -34.78 -27.55 31.71
N ILE A 61 -33.45 -27.60 31.71
CA ILE A 61 -32.65 -28.24 30.66
C ILE A 61 -31.76 -29.34 31.24
N ALA A 62 -31.43 -30.35 30.43
CA ALA A 62 -30.47 -31.37 30.82
C ALA A 62 -29.06 -30.80 30.95
N ALA A 63 -28.29 -31.33 31.89
CA ALA A 63 -26.88 -30.94 32.09
C ALA A 63 -26.06 -31.13 30.78
N ALA A 64 -26.36 -32.13 29.99
CA ALA A 64 -25.72 -32.37 28.70
C ALA A 64 -25.96 -31.22 27.69
N GLN A 65 -27.15 -30.64 27.69
CA GLN A 65 -27.46 -29.47 26.85
C GLN A 65 -26.68 -28.24 27.26
N LEU A 66 -26.59 -27.96 28.57
CA LEU A 66 -25.80 -26.86 29.09
C LEU A 66 -24.32 -27.03 28.74
N HIS A 67 -23.81 -28.26 28.89
CA HIS A 67 -22.41 -28.57 28.51
C HIS A 67 -22.18 -28.35 27.01
N SER A 68 -23.13 -28.72 26.17
CA SER A 68 -23.07 -28.48 24.73
C SER A 68 -23.00 -26.99 24.38
N PHE A 69 -23.76 -26.13 25.04
CA PHE A 69 -23.66 -24.68 24.87
C PHE A 69 -22.28 -24.15 25.28
N GLN A 70 -21.73 -24.62 26.40
CA GLN A 70 -20.41 -24.24 26.87
C GLN A 70 -19.31 -24.65 25.88
N GLN A 71 -19.34 -25.86 25.35
CA GLN A 71 -18.39 -26.34 24.35
C GLN A 71 -18.45 -25.55 23.06
N ARG A 72 -19.64 -25.17 22.59
CA ARG A 72 -19.83 -24.36 21.40
C ARG A 72 -19.21 -22.97 21.59
N VAL A 73 -19.49 -22.31 22.69
CA VAL A 73 -18.93 -21.01 23.03
C VAL A 73 -17.39 -21.09 23.13
N GLN A 74 -16.90 -22.12 23.80
CA GLN A 74 -15.45 -22.36 23.95
C GLN A 74 -14.78 -22.49 22.58
N ALA A 75 -15.35 -23.28 21.66
CA ALA A 75 -14.82 -23.44 20.32
C ALA A 75 -14.79 -22.13 19.54
N LEU A 76 -15.85 -21.32 19.64
CA LEU A 76 -15.92 -20.01 18.99
C LEU A 76 -14.90 -19.04 19.57
N VAL A 77 -14.71 -19.01 20.88
CA VAL A 77 -13.72 -18.17 21.57
C VAL A 77 -12.29 -18.56 21.16
N GLU A 78 -11.99 -19.85 21.08
CA GLU A 78 -10.68 -20.33 20.63
C GLU A 78 -10.42 -19.98 19.17
N ALA A 79 -11.41 -20.13 18.29
CA ALA A 79 -11.32 -19.71 16.90
C ALA A 79 -11.05 -18.20 16.79
N LYS A 80 -11.75 -17.40 17.57
CA LYS A 80 -11.52 -15.95 17.64
C LYS A 80 -10.11 -15.59 18.08
N LYS A 81 -9.58 -16.24 19.12
CA LYS A 81 -8.21 -16.02 19.59
C LYS A 81 -7.17 -16.27 18.50
N THR A 82 -7.33 -17.34 17.75
CA THR A 82 -6.45 -17.68 16.63
C THR A 82 -6.46 -16.58 15.56
N LEU A 83 -7.66 -16.10 15.19
CA LEU A 83 -7.77 -15.03 14.20
C LEU A 83 -7.25 -13.69 14.70
N VAL A 84 -7.49 -13.34 15.95
CA VAL A 84 -6.95 -12.11 16.58
C VAL A 84 -5.43 -12.16 16.61
N HIS A 85 -4.84 -13.31 16.92
CA HIS A 85 -3.40 -13.48 16.88
C HIS A 85 -2.84 -13.31 15.46
N ARG A 86 -3.50 -13.91 14.46
CA ARG A 86 -3.13 -13.73 13.05
C ARG A 86 -3.23 -12.26 12.64
N LEU A 87 -4.27 -11.57 13.07
CA LEU A 87 -4.47 -10.14 12.81
C LEU A 87 -3.32 -9.29 13.36
N GLN A 88 -2.84 -9.59 14.56
CA GLN A 88 -1.69 -8.90 15.16
C GLN A 88 -0.42 -9.09 14.34
N ILE A 89 -0.16 -10.31 13.86
CA ILE A 89 0.99 -10.62 12.99
C ILE A 89 0.88 -9.82 11.70
N LEU A 90 -0.30 -9.79 11.06
CA LEU A 90 -0.51 -9.06 9.82
C LEU A 90 -0.38 -7.55 9.99
N GLU A 91 -0.77 -7.00 11.12
CA GLU A 91 -0.59 -5.58 11.42
C GLU A 91 0.90 -5.21 11.53
N LEU A 92 1.72 -6.08 12.13
CA LEU A 92 3.18 -5.91 12.14
C LEU A 92 3.77 -6.00 10.74
N ASP A 93 3.30 -6.95 9.94
CA ASP A 93 3.72 -7.10 8.53
C ASP A 93 3.34 -5.86 7.73
N ARG A 94 2.15 -5.31 7.95
CA ARG A 94 1.71 -4.07 7.31
C ARG A 94 2.63 -2.89 7.65
N GLU A 95 3.02 -2.75 8.91
CA GLU A 95 3.94 -1.69 9.34
C GLU A 95 5.31 -1.82 8.64
N ARG A 96 5.84 -3.04 8.57
CA ARG A 96 7.10 -3.32 7.86
C ARG A 96 6.99 -3.01 6.38
N GLN A 97 5.91 -3.47 5.75
CA GLN A 97 5.66 -3.25 4.32
C GLN A 97 5.43 -1.77 4.02
N MET A 98 4.78 -1.02 4.91
CA MET A 98 4.61 0.42 4.77
C MET A 98 5.97 1.14 4.72
N LYS A 99 6.93 0.73 5.56
CA LYS A 99 8.29 1.29 5.53
C LYS A 99 9.02 0.97 4.23
N VAL A 100 8.86 -0.24 3.72
CA VAL A 100 9.43 -0.67 2.43
C VAL A 100 8.82 0.14 1.28
N TYR A 101 7.50 0.31 1.29
CA TYR A 101 6.79 1.14 0.33
C TYR A 101 7.27 2.60 0.36
N GLN A 102 7.38 3.20 1.55
CA GLN A 102 7.85 4.57 1.71
C GLN A 102 9.29 4.75 1.22
N ALA A 103 10.17 3.75 1.45
CA ALA A 103 11.54 3.77 0.93
C ALA A 103 11.55 3.71 -0.59
N ALA A 104 10.75 2.83 -1.20
CA ALA A 104 10.63 2.74 -2.66
C ALA A 104 10.08 4.03 -3.27
N HIS A 105 9.12 4.66 -2.60
CA HIS A 105 8.55 5.95 -3.02
C HIS A 105 9.60 7.06 -3.00
N ARG A 106 10.39 7.14 -1.93
CA ARG A 106 11.50 8.12 -1.83
C ARG A 106 12.56 7.90 -2.89
N ASP A 107 12.91 6.63 -3.16
CA ASP A 107 13.88 6.30 -4.21
C ASP A 107 13.38 6.76 -5.58
N LEU A 108 12.09 6.56 -5.88
CA LEU A 108 11.48 7.03 -7.11
C LEU A 108 11.47 8.56 -7.18
N GLU A 109 11.08 9.23 -6.10
CA GLU A 109 11.08 10.71 -6.04
C GLU A 109 12.45 11.29 -6.34
N THR A 110 13.51 10.70 -5.78
CA THR A 110 14.89 11.12 -6.04
C THR A 110 15.23 11.04 -7.54
N ILE A 111 14.85 9.96 -8.21
CA ILE A 111 15.09 9.79 -9.65
C ILE A 111 14.24 10.77 -10.47
N VAL A 112 12.99 11.02 -10.07
CA VAL A 112 12.11 12.00 -10.73
C VAL A 112 12.67 13.42 -10.59
N GLU A 113 13.19 13.79 -9.43
CA GLU A 113 13.84 15.08 -9.22
C GLU A 113 15.06 15.24 -10.12
N MET A 114 15.92 14.21 -10.23
CA MET A 114 17.05 14.19 -11.15
C MET A 114 16.62 14.33 -12.61
N PHE A 115 15.54 13.67 -13.00
CA PHE A 115 14.94 13.79 -14.33
C PHE A 115 14.53 15.24 -14.61
N ASN A 116 13.82 15.86 -13.68
CA ASN A 116 13.33 17.24 -13.82
C ASN A 116 14.50 18.23 -13.90
N GLU A 117 15.52 18.07 -13.06
CA GLU A 117 16.72 18.90 -13.08
C GLU A 117 17.47 18.80 -14.40
N GLN A 118 17.68 17.60 -14.90
CA GLN A 118 18.36 17.37 -16.19
C GLN A 118 17.55 17.93 -17.37
N ARG A 119 16.23 17.77 -17.32
CA ARG A 119 15.34 18.32 -18.34
C ARG A 119 15.39 19.85 -18.36
N GLU A 120 15.32 20.49 -17.20
CA GLU A 120 15.41 21.95 -17.09
C GLU A 120 16.78 22.46 -17.56
N ALA A 121 17.87 21.76 -17.23
CA ALA A 121 19.21 22.10 -17.70
C ALA A 121 19.31 21.98 -19.22
N HIS A 122 18.74 20.93 -19.80
CA HIS A 122 18.69 20.74 -21.25
C HIS A 122 17.88 21.84 -21.94
N ASP A 123 16.72 22.20 -21.40
CA ASP A 123 15.88 23.25 -21.96
C ASP A 123 16.57 24.62 -21.90
N ARG A 124 17.22 24.94 -20.79
CA ARG A 124 18.02 26.17 -20.64
C ARG A 124 19.17 26.25 -21.65
N GLU A 125 19.84 25.13 -21.88
CA GLU A 125 20.91 25.06 -22.85
C GLU A 125 20.39 25.22 -24.29
N HIS A 126 19.27 24.58 -24.59
CA HIS A 126 18.59 24.73 -25.88
C HIS A 126 18.21 26.20 -26.14
N ASP A 127 17.58 26.85 -25.19
CA ASP A 127 17.20 28.27 -25.30
C ASP A 127 18.43 29.17 -25.49
N ARG A 128 19.49 28.87 -24.76
CA ARG A 128 20.73 29.61 -24.88
C ARG A 128 21.38 29.45 -26.26
N ASN A 129 21.32 28.25 -26.84
CA ASN A 129 21.83 27.98 -28.16
C ASN A 129 20.97 28.63 -29.25
N GLU A 130 19.63 28.64 -29.09
CA GLU A 130 18.73 29.35 -29.99
C GLU A 130 19.01 30.87 -29.97
N GLN A 131 19.23 31.44 -28.78
CA GLN A 131 19.55 32.85 -28.61
C GLN A 131 20.85 33.20 -29.32
N LYS A 132 21.89 32.40 -29.16
CA LYS A 132 23.16 32.57 -29.88
C LYS A 132 22.97 32.51 -31.38
N HIS A 133 22.18 31.56 -31.86
CA HIS A 133 21.93 31.41 -33.30
C HIS A 133 21.20 32.64 -33.88
N LEU A 134 20.23 33.18 -33.14
CA LEU A 134 19.53 34.39 -33.53
C LEU A 134 20.47 35.62 -33.54
N ASP A 135 21.32 35.71 -32.51
CA ASP A 135 22.31 36.79 -32.42
C ASP A 135 23.31 36.75 -33.59
N ASP A 136 23.80 35.54 -33.95
CA ASP A 136 24.69 35.34 -35.08
C ASP A 136 24.04 35.72 -36.42
N ILE A 137 22.76 35.37 -36.61
CA ILE A 137 21.99 35.77 -37.80
C ILE A 137 21.86 37.31 -37.85
N PHE A 138 21.60 37.93 -36.71
CA PHE A 138 21.45 39.37 -36.60
C PHE A 138 22.75 40.10 -36.95
N VAL A 139 23.86 39.64 -36.42
CA VAL A 139 25.21 40.17 -36.70
C VAL A 139 25.56 39.99 -38.18
N ALA A 140 25.31 38.81 -38.75
CA ALA A 140 25.56 38.53 -40.17
C ALA A 140 24.75 39.44 -41.09
N ARG A 141 23.51 39.75 -40.79
CA ARG A 141 22.65 40.70 -41.54
C ARG A 141 23.17 42.12 -41.43
N ARG A 142 23.66 42.53 -40.26
CA ARG A 142 24.21 43.87 -40.03
C ARG A 142 25.50 44.12 -40.78
N GLN A 143 26.31 43.08 -40.99
CA GLN A 143 27.57 43.17 -41.74
C GLN A 143 27.36 43.21 -43.28
N ARG A 144 26.21 42.79 -43.78
CA ARG A 144 25.84 42.83 -45.21
C ARG A 144 25.25 44.18 -45.66
N ASN A 145 24.85 45.03 -44.74
CA ASN A 145 24.34 46.36 -44.99
C ASN A 145 25.44 47.37 -44.70
#